data_7fc676009337df7f694d382a5f46763b
#
_entry.id   7fc676009337df7f694d382a5f46763b
#
_cell.length_a   1.000
_cell.length_b   1.000
_cell.length_c   1.000
_cell.angle_alpha   90.00
_cell.angle_beta   90.00
_cell.angle_gamma   90.00
#
_symmetry.space_group_name_H-M   'P 1'
#
loop_
_entity.id
_entity.type
_entity.pdbx_description
1 polymer ?
#
loop_
_entity_poly.entity_id
_entity_poly.type
_entity_poly.pdbx_seq_one_letter_code
_entity_poly.pdbx_strand_id
1 'polypeptide(L)'
;MLGLQYIRENKEAVLEGLKKRGFKTPEMISQIIDLDKDRRTKQAELDKHLAESNLMAREIGSLFKAGEVEKANSLKEKSVISKTTTKKLQEQLNETVSLLFDLRTQVPNIPHQSVPVGNSDVDNEEIFSAGKIPDLGAGALPHWELAIK
;
A
#
# COMPACT_ATOMS: atom_id res chain seq x y z
N MET A 1 9.89 0.94 -2.99
CA MET A 1 8.69 1.55 -2.38
C MET A 1 8.76 1.37 -0.87
N LEU A 2 8.55 2.44 -0.10
CA LEU A 2 8.59 2.40 1.37
C LEU A 2 7.46 1.55 1.96
N GLY A 3 7.76 0.78 3.01
CA GLY A 3 6.76 0.00 3.72
C GLY A 3 5.81 0.88 4.55
N LEU A 4 4.51 0.57 4.57
CA LEU A 4 3.51 1.35 5.33
C LEU A 4 3.81 1.39 6.83
N GLN A 5 4.25 0.28 7.40
CA GLN A 5 4.64 0.21 8.79
C GLN A 5 5.80 1.15 9.07
N TYR A 6 6.82 1.13 8.23
CA TYR A 6 7.99 2.01 8.38
C TYR A 6 7.60 3.50 8.29
N ILE A 7 6.77 3.89 7.32
CA ILE A 7 6.27 5.26 7.18
C ILE A 7 5.53 5.71 8.43
N ARG A 8 4.69 4.85 9.00
CA ARG A 8 3.88 5.16 10.18
C ARG A 8 4.72 5.29 11.45
N GLU A 9 5.69 4.40 11.62
CA GLU A 9 6.51 4.34 12.84
C GLU A 9 7.65 5.35 12.82
N ASN A 10 8.11 5.77 11.62
CA ASN A 10 9.28 6.63 11.44
C ASN A 10 8.95 7.88 10.59
N LYS A 11 7.78 8.49 10.82
CA LYS A 11 7.30 9.63 10.01
C LYS A 11 8.33 10.74 9.86
N GLU A 12 8.97 11.14 10.94
CA GLU A 12 9.94 12.25 10.97
C GLU A 12 11.20 11.90 10.17
N ALA A 13 11.74 10.71 10.37
CA ALA A 13 12.92 10.23 9.63
C ALA A 13 12.62 10.09 8.11
N VAL A 14 11.39 9.67 7.76
CA VAL A 14 10.94 9.62 6.36
C VAL A 14 10.89 11.02 5.77
N LEU A 15 10.31 12.00 6.49
CA LEU A 15 10.23 13.39 6.03
C LEU A 15 11.61 14.02 5.86
N GLU A 16 12.55 13.78 6.80
CA GLU A 16 13.94 14.22 6.67
C GLU A 16 14.63 13.62 5.45
N GLY A 17 14.52 12.31 5.28
CA GLY A 17 15.11 11.64 4.11
C GLY A 17 14.54 12.12 2.77
N LEU A 18 13.22 12.39 2.72
CA LEU A 18 12.55 12.94 1.54
C LEU A 18 12.96 14.39 1.27
N LYS A 19 13.12 15.21 2.32
CA LYS A 19 13.65 16.58 2.22
C LYS A 19 15.07 16.57 1.65
N LYS A 20 15.92 15.65 2.11
CA LYS A 20 17.29 15.47 1.61
C LYS A 20 17.32 15.17 0.10
N ARG A 21 16.27 14.51 -0.41
CA ARG A 21 16.09 14.16 -1.82
C ARG A 21 15.32 15.23 -2.63
N GLY A 22 15.01 16.37 -2.04
CA GLY A 22 14.26 17.43 -2.72
C GLY A 22 12.80 17.10 -3.02
N PHE A 23 12.18 16.16 -2.28
CA PHE A 23 10.78 15.80 -2.48
C PHE A 23 9.86 16.96 -2.12
N LYS A 24 9.01 17.36 -3.09
CA LYS A 24 8.26 18.62 -3.03
C LYS A 24 6.89 18.54 -2.34
N THR A 25 6.38 17.33 -2.10
CA THR A 25 5.03 17.08 -1.56
C THR A 25 5.05 16.27 -0.27
N PRO A 26 5.71 16.77 0.82
CA PRO A 26 5.85 16.03 2.08
C PRO A 26 4.51 15.74 2.77
N GLU A 27 3.46 16.54 2.50
CA GLU A 27 2.09 16.33 2.99
C GLU A 27 1.51 14.98 2.56
N MET A 28 1.97 14.42 1.45
CA MET A 28 1.57 13.10 0.97
C MET A 28 1.85 11.99 2.00
N ILE A 29 2.89 12.13 2.82
CA ILE A 29 3.20 11.18 3.90
C ILE A 29 2.08 11.14 4.94
N SER A 30 1.52 12.29 5.31
CA SER A 30 0.38 12.35 6.23
C SER A 30 -0.87 11.71 5.61
N GLN A 31 -1.15 11.97 4.34
CA GLN A 31 -2.27 11.35 3.61
C GLN A 31 -2.13 9.82 3.55
N ILE A 32 -0.93 9.30 3.32
CA ILE A 32 -0.65 7.85 3.32
C ILE A 32 -0.93 7.25 4.70
N ILE A 33 -0.53 7.93 5.78
CA ILE A 33 -0.77 7.45 7.15
C ILE A 33 -2.27 7.42 7.47
N ASP A 34 -3.00 8.46 7.08
CA ASP A 34 -4.44 8.56 7.31
C ASP A 34 -5.21 7.49 6.50
N LEU A 35 -4.85 7.29 5.24
CA LEU A 35 -5.42 6.23 4.41
C LEU A 35 -5.08 4.82 4.94
N ASP A 36 -3.87 4.59 5.47
CA ASP A 36 -3.53 3.31 6.10
C ASP A 36 -4.35 3.08 7.38
N LYS A 37 -4.63 4.14 8.14
CA LYS A 37 -5.52 4.06 9.30
C LYS A 37 -6.94 3.68 8.88
N ASP A 38 -7.48 4.35 7.87
CA ASP A 38 -8.81 4.08 7.31
C ASP A 38 -8.91 2.65 6.75
N ARG A 39 -7.91 2.22 5.97
CA ARG A 39 -7.79 0.84 5.47
C ARG A 39 -7.87 -0.19 6.60
N ARG A 40 -7.12 0.02 7.68
CA ARG A 40 -7.10 -0.91 8.83
C ARG A 40 -8.44 -0.95 9.56
N THR A 41 -9.09 0.20 9.70
CA THR A 41 -10.43 0.27 10.30
C THR A 41 -11.45 -0.48 9.45
N LYS A 42 -11.50 -0.22 8.14
CA LYS A 42 -12.39 -0.92 7.20
C LYS A 42 -12.13 -2.42 7.16
N GLN A 43 -10.85 -2.83 7.20
CA GLN A 43 -10.50 -4.25 7.26
C GLN A 43 -11.03 -4.92 8.52
N ALA A 44 -10.85 -4.29 9.69
CA ALA A 44 -11.35 -4.83 10.95
C ALA A 44 -12.89 -4.93 10.99
N GLU A 45 -13.59 -3.94 10.44
CA GLU A 45 -15.05 -3.95 10.30
C GLU A 45 -15.50 -5.07 9.34
N LEU A 46 -14.84 -5.22 8.20
CA LEU A 46 -15.12 -6.28 7.24
C LEU A 46 -14.94 -7.66 7.87
N ASP A 47 -13.83 -7.88 8.58
CA ASP A 47 -13.53 -9.14 9.25
C ASP A 47 -14.60 -9.49 10.30
N LYS A 48 -15.06 -8.48 11.06
CA LYS A 48 -16.15 -8.64 12.03
C LYS A 48 -17.47 -9.04 11.32
N HIS A 49 -17.85 -8.35 10.25
CA HIS A 49 -19.07 -8.69 9.49
C HIS A 49 -19.00 -10.07 8.83
N LEU A 50 -17.83 -10.48 8.35
CA LEU A 50 -17.62 -11.82 7.81
C LEU A 50 -17.75 -12.89 8.91
N ALA A 51 -17.21 -12.65 10.09
CA ALA A 51 -17.35 -13.57 11.24
C ALA A 51 -18.83 -13.71 11.66
N GLU A 52 -19.55 -12.59 11.76
CA GLU A 52 -20.99 -12.58 12.06
C GLU A 52 -21.81 -13.33 11.00
N SER A 53 -21.51 -13.11 9.72
CA SER A 53 -22.16 -13.82 8.62
C SER A 53 -21.94 -15.33 8.67
N ASN A 54 -20.73 -15.78 9.04
CA ASN A 54 -20.41 -17.18 9.21
C ASN A 54 -21.16 -17.81 10.39
N LEU A 55 -21.32 -17.08 11.50
CA LEU A 55 -22.13 -17.53 12.63
C LEU A 55 -23.60 -17.66 12.25
N MET A 56 -24.17 -16.64 11.58
CA MET A 56 -25.56 -16.67 11.10
C MET A 56 -25.79 -17.86 10.16
N ALA A 57 -24.85 -18.13 9.25
CA ALA A 57 -24.97 -19.27 8.34
C ALA A 57 -25.04 -20.63 9.05
N ARG A 58 -24.22 -20.80 10.10
CA ARG A 58 -24.24 -22.01 10.94
C ARG A 58 -25.55 -22.13 11.72
N GLU A 59 -26.04 -21.03 12.28
CA GLU A 59 -27.30 -20.97 13.03
C GLU A 59 -28.49 -21.29 12.14
N ILE A 60 -28.56 -20.73 10.94
CA ILE A 60 -29.58 -21.06 9.94
C ILE A 60 -29.57 -22.56 9.65
N GLY A 61 -28.40 -23.15 9.45
CA GLY A 61 -28.27 -24.61 9.23
C GLY A 61 -28.78 -25.45 10.41
N SER A 62 -28.51 -25.03 11.65
CA SER A 62 -29.00 -25.72 12.86
C SER A 62 -30.52 -25.60 13.04
N LEU A 63 -31.09 -24.43 12.77
CA LEU A 63 -32.53 -24.18 12.84
C LEU A 63 -33.32 -25.02 11.81
N PHE A 64 -32.81 -25.14 10.59
CA PHE A 64 -33.43 -26.05 9.60
C PHE A 64 -33.37 -27.52 10.02
N LYS A 65 -32.28 -27.97 10.62
CA LYS A 65 -32.17 -29.33 11.15
C LYS A 65 -33.11 -29.60 12.33
N ALA A 66 -33.41 -28.57 13.14
CA ALA A 66 -34.33 -28.65 14.26
C ALA A 66 -35.81 -28.50 13.83
N GLY A 67 -36.10 -28.27 12.54
CA GLY A 67 -37.46 -28.04 12.06
C GLY A 67 -38.02 -26.65 12.30
N GLU A 68 -37.22 -25.70 12.81
CA GLU A 68 -37.61 -24.33 13.13
C GLU A 68 -37.56 -23.42 11.88
N VAL A 69 -38.35 -23.75 10.89
CA VAL A 69 -38.31 -23.15 9.53
C VAL A 69 -38.57 -21.64 9.53
N GLU A 70 -39.52 -21.17 10.34
CA GLU A 70 -39.85 -19.74 10.41
C GLU A 70 -38.69 -18.90 10.95
N LYS A 71 -38.04 -19.37 12.04
CA LYS A 71 -36.86 -18.68 12.58
C LYS A 71 -35.69 -18.73 11.61
N ALA A 72 -35.47 -19.85 10.94
CA ALA A 72 -34.44 -19.98 9.92
C ALA A 72 -34.63 -18.99 8.75
N ASN A 73 -35.87 -18.82 8.29
CA ASN A 73 -36.20 -17.87 7.20
C ASN A 73 -36.00 -16.41 7.65
N SER A 74 -36.43 -16.03 8.84
CA SER A 74 -36.20 -14.69 9.39
C SER A 74 -34.69 -14.38 9.50
N LEU A 75 -33.88 -15.34 9.97
CA LEU A 75 -32.44 -15.16 10.06
C LEU A 75 -31.78 -15.10 8.67
N LYS A 76 -32.31 -15.84 7.71
CA LYS A 76 -31.86 -15.79 6.29
C LYS A 76 -32.06 -14.40 5.67
N GLU A 77 -33.19 -13.74 5.94
CA GLU A 77 -33.42 -12.36 5.50
C GLU A 77 -32.38 -11.39 6.07
N LYS A 78 -32.10 -11.50 7.38
CA LYS A 78 -31.01 -10.71 8.01
C LYS A 78 -29.65 -10.99 7.38
N SER A 79 -29.36 -12.26 7.03
CA SER A 79 -28.13 -12.64 6.35
C SER A 79 -27.98 -11.99 4.97
N VAL A 80 -29.07 -11.79 4.22
CA VAL A 80 -29.04 -11.08 2.93
C VAL A 80 -28.63 -9.62 3.11
N ILE A 81 -29.18 -8.95 4.11
CA ILE A 81 -28.82 -7.55 4.43
C ILE A 81 -27.33 -7.47 4.85
N SER A 82 -26.89 -8.38 5.71
CA SER A 82 -25.47 -8.46 6.12
C SER A 82 -24.54 -8.63 4.94
N LYS A 83 -24.87 -9.51 3.98
CA LYS A 83 -24.07 -9.70 2.75
C LYS A 83 -23.96 -8.43 1.91
N THR A 84 -25.04 -7.66 1.81
CA THR A 84 -25.02 -6.38 1.07
C THR A 84 -24.09 -5.37 1.73
N THR A 85 -24.11 -5.28 3.07
CA THR A 85 -23.22 -4.42 3.84
C THR A 85 -21.76 -4.85 3.67
N THR A 86 -21.50 -6.15 3.80
CA THR A 86 -20.15 -6.72 3.59
C THR A 86 -19.61 -6.41 2.21
N LYS A 87 -20.44 -6.51 1.17
CA LYS A 87 -20.04 -6.18 -0.20
C LYS A 87 -19.65 -4.70 -0.34
N LYS A 88 -20.44 -3.79 0.21
CA LYS A 88 -20.12 -2.35 0.20
C LYS A 88 -18.81 -2.04 0.94
N LEU A 89 -18.60 -2.64 2.09
CA LEU A 89 -17.36 -2.48 2.85
C LEU A 89 -16.15 -3.00 2.06
N GLN A 90 -16.29 -4.13 1.36
CA GLN A 90 -15.23 -4.67 0.53
C GLN A 90 -14.89 -3.73 -0.64
N GLU A 91 -15.90 -3.15 -1.30
CA GLU A 91 -15.71 -2.18 -2.38
C GLU A 91 -14.98 -0.92 -1.85
N GLN A 92 -15.41 -0.36 -0.73
CA GLN A 92 -14.75 0.78 -0.09
C GLN A 92 -13.31 0.48 0.35
N LEU A 93 -13.05 -0.72 0.86
CA LEU A 93 -11.70 -1.17 1.20
C LEU A 93 -10.82 -1.24 -0.04
N ASN A 94 -11.32 -1.81 -1.13
CA ASN A 94 -10.59 -1.91 -2.40
C ASN A 94 -10.22 -0.53 -2.96
N GLU A 95 -11.15 0.43 -2.90
CA GLU A 95 -10.89 1.82 -3.30
C GLU A 95 -9.79 2.45 -2.44
N THR A 96 -9.87 2.29 -1.11
CA THR A 96 -8.86 2.81 -0.19
C THR A 96 -7.48 2.18 -0.46
N VAL A 97 -7.43 0.87 -0.74
CA VAL A 97 -6.18 0.15 -1.08
C VAL A 97 -5.59 0.68 -2.39
N SER A 98 -6.42 0.93 -3.41
CA SER A 98 -5.96 1.49 -4.68
C SER A 98 -5.38 2.89 -4.52
N LEU A 99 -6.10 3.79 -3.84
CA LEU A 99 -5.61 5.15 -3.55
C LEU A 99 -4.30 5.14 -2.76
N LEU A 100 -4.21 4.26 -1.77
CA LEU A 100 -3.01 4.11 -0.96
C LEU A 100 -1.82 3.61 -1.79
N PHE A 101 -2.07 2.69 -2.72
CA PHE A 101 -1.04 2.20 -3.65
C PHE A 101 -0.55 3.33 -4.55
N ASP A 102 -1.46 4.10 -5.16
CA ASP A 102 -1.14 5.18 -6.08
C ASP A 102 -0.31 6.29 -5.40
N LEU A 103 -0.67 6.68 -4.17
CA LEU A 103 0.13 7.64 -3.41
C LEU A 103 1.52 7.10 -3.05
N ARG A 104 1.61 5.84 -2.64
CA ARG A 104 2.89 5.23 -2.25
C ARG A 104 3.85 5.08 -3.43
N THR A 105 3.35 4.85 -4.63
CA THR A 105 4.20 4.75 -5.83
C THR A 105 4.84 6.07 -6.22
N GLN A 106 4.23 7.20 -5.83
CA GLN A 106 4.76 8.53 -6.06
C GLN A 106 5.86 8.94 -5.06
N VAL A 107 5.92 8.26 -3.90
CA VAL A 107 6.94 8.55 -2.88
C VAL A 107 8.23 7.82 -3.20
N PRO A 108 9.33 8.53 -3.44
CA PRO A 108 10.62 7.91 -3.69
C PRO A 108 11.17 7.24 -2.41
N ASN A 109 12.12 6.33 -2.59
CA ASN A 109 12.85 5.77 -1.45
C ASN A 109 13.74 6.86 -0.80
N ILE A 110 13.90 6.77 0.52
CA ILE A 110 14.80 7.65 1.25
C ILE A 110 16.26 7.24 1.00
N PRO A 111 17.17 8.21 0.85
CA PRO A 111 18.58 7.92 0.69
C PRO A 111 19.22 7.45 2.01
N HIS A 112 20.34 6.76 1.90
CA HIS A 112 21.17 6.45 3.06
C HIS A 112 21.74 7.73 3.70
N GLN A 113 22.11 7.66 4.97
CA GLN A 113 22.60 8.84 5.72
C GLN A 113 23.86 9.47 5.12
N SER A 114 24.73 8.64 4.50
CA SER A 114 25.97 9.09 3.84
C SER A 114 25.75 9.83 2.52
N VAL A 115 24.54 9.75 1.91
CA VAL A 115 24.28 10.45 0.65
C VAL A 115 24.20 11.94 0.89
N PRO A 116 24.95 12.79 0.14
CA PRO A 116 24.89 14.24 0.28
C PRO A 116 23.51 14.80 -0.10
N VAL A 117 23.22 16.01 0.34
CA VAL A 117 22.01 16.74 -0.11
C VAL A 117 22.27 17.24 -1.52
N GLY A 118 21.38 16.91 -2.46
CA GLY A 118 21.54 17.31 -3.85
C GLY A 118 20.24 17.23 -4.64
N ASN A 119 20.24 17.89 -5.79
CA ASN A 119 19.11 17.93 -6.72
C ASN A 119 19.45 17.33 -8.09
N SER A 120 20.71 17.05 -8.34
CA SER A 120 21.22 16.53 -9.62
C SER A 120 22.42 15.61 -9.40
N ASP A 121 22.88 14.99 -10.48
CA ASP A 121 24.08 14.17 -10.52
C ASP A 121 25.38 14.93 -10.22
N VAL A 122 25.40 16.25 -10.46
CA VAL A 122 26.55 17.12 -10.13
C VAL A 122 26.80 17.22 -8.62
N ASP A 123 25.78 16.97 -7.82
CA ASP A 123 25.84 17.01 -6.35
C ASP A 123 26.31 15.66 -5.76
N ASN A 124 26.55 14.66 -6.62
CA ASN A 124 27.04 13.36 -6.18
C ASN A 124 28.52 13.44 -5.73
N GLU A 125 28.83 12.78 -4.64
CA GLU A 125 30.19 12.63 -4.14
C GLU A 125 30.73 11.26 -4.54
N GLU A 126 31.88 11.24 -5.22
CA GLU A 126 32.57 10.00 -5.55
C GLU A 126 33.29 9.47 -4.30
N ILE A 127 32.74 8.40 -3.69
CA ILE A 127 33.29 7.80 -2.47
C ILE A 127 34.42 6.83 -2.80
N PHE A 128 34.38 6.18 -3.95
CA PHE A 128 35.35 5.18 -4.33
C PHE A 128 35.43 5.05 -5.85
N SER A 129 36.65 5.05 -6.38
CA SER A 129 36.93 4.74 -7.79
C SER A 129 38.03 3.66 -7.88
N ALA A 130 37.82 2.67 -8.70
CA ALA A 130 38.78 1.59 -8.92
C ALA A 130 38.76 1.09 -10.36
N GLY A 131 39.93 0.66 -10.82
CA GLY A 131 40.11 0.13 -12.16
C GLY A 131 40.42 1.21 -13.20
N LYS A 132 40.71 0.77 -14.41
CA LYS A 132 40.99 1.64 -15.56
C LYS A 132 39.73 1.69 -16.44
N ILE A 133 39.19 2.87 -16.62
CA ILE A 133 38.03 3.09 -17.51
C ILE A 133 38.55 2.86 -18.96
N PRO A 134 37.99 1.90 -19.71
CA PRO A 134 38.39 1.68 -21.10
C PRO A 134 37.96 2.85 -21.97
N ASP A 135 38.83 3.27 -22.87
CA ASP A 135 38.47 4.21 -23.95
C ASP A 135 37.68 3.43 -25.01
N LEU A 136 36.41 3.70 -25.12
CA LEU A 136 35.53 3.04 -26.10
C LEU A 136 35.53 3.69 -27.46
N GLY A 137 36.23 4.85 -27.61
CA GLY A 137 36.28 5.61 -28.85
C GLY A 137 34.96 6.35 -29.21
N ALA A 138 35.04 7.21 -30.23
CA ALA A 138 33.95 8.06 -30.65
C ALA A 138 32.73 7.34 -31.26
N GLY A 139 32.87 6.06 -31.61
CA GLY A 139 31.79 5.24 -32.16
C GLY A 139 31.07 4.35 -31.15
N ALA A 140 31.36 4.49 -29.86
CA ALA A 140 30.72 3.71 -28.81
C ALA A 140 29.24 4.03 -28.69
N LEU A 141 28.42 3.00 -28.74
CA LEU A 141 26.96 3.13 -28.56
C LEU A 141 26.58 2.84 -27.11
N PRO A 142 25.62 3.58 -26.55
CA PRO A 142 25.09 3.29 -25.24
C PRO A 142 24.34 1.94 -25.23
N HIS A 143 24.23 1.32 -24.06
CA HIS A 143 23.69 -0.04 -23.91
C HIS A 143 22.27 -0.21 -24.48
N TRP A 144 21.43 0.83 -24.41
CA TRP A 144 20.07 0.80 -24.96
C TRP A 144 20.05 0.75 -26.49
N GLU A 145 21.05 1.32 -27.17
CA GLU A 145 21.17 1.22 -28.62
C GLU A 145 21.77 -0.13 -29.05
N LEU A 146 22.63 -0.71 -28.20
CA LEU A 146 23.18 -2.05 -28.45
C LEU A 146 22.11 -3.14 -28.29
N ALA A 147 21.12 -2.93 -27.44
CA ALA A 147 20.02 -3.89 -27.19
C ALA A 147 18.99 -3.95 -28.34
N ILE A 148 18.99 -2.99 -29.24
CA ILE A 148 18.03 -2.91 -30.39
C ILE A 148 18.60 -3.62 -31.63
N LYS A 149 19.89 -3.95 -31.65
CA LYS A 149 20.56 -4.71 -32.72
C LYS A 149 20.45 -6.21 -32.49
#